data_e6d819e205d6a1eaa51f2bfcd20adaf0
#
_entry.id   e6d819e205d6a1eaa51f2bfcd20adaf0
#
_cell.length_a   1.000
_cell.length_b   1.000
_cell.length_c   1.000
_cell.angle_alpha   90.00
_cell.angle_beta   90.00
_cell.angle_gamma   90.00
#
_symmetry.space_group_name_H-M   'P 1'
#
loop_
_entity.id
_entity.type
_entity.pdbx_description
1 polymer ?
#
loop_
_entity_poly.entity_id
_entity_poly.type
_entity_poly.pdbx_seq_one_letter_code
_entity_poly.pdbx_strand_id
1 'polypeptide(L)'
;MTDIVCTSPIDGSEVARRSSASQFVIDATLRDASIAQKIWAKVPLAERAAKLTAFVDAMLTMNQEVVLEIAHQMGRPVKWGGEFRGFEERARHMIKIAPEALAPIVPELKSGFSRYIEKVPVGIVLVVAPWNYPYLTAVNSIVPALMAGNAVILKAAAQTILVGERFTKAMLAADLPKGLFTNLVLTHEDTSRILSTGAVD
;
A
#
# COMPACT_ATOMS: atom_id res chain seq x y z
N MET A 1 -14.18 18.57 -6.48
CA MET A 1 -12.91 18.25 -5.80
C MET A 1 -12.86 19.08 -4.52
N THR A 2 -12.52 18.49 -3.42
CA THR A 2 -12.41 19.12 -2.10
C THR A 2 -10.96 19.15 -1.66
N ASP A 3 -10.49 20.28 -1.13
CA ASP A 3 -9.13 20.34 -0.60
C ASP A 3 -9.05 19.65 0.77
N ILE A 4 -8.10 18.76 0.90
CA ILE A 4 -7.73 18.10 2.15
C ILE A 4 -6.47 18.75 2.66
N VAL A 5 -6.56 19.33 3.85
CA VAL A 5 -5.46 20.09 4.47
C VAL A 5 -4.93 19.31 5.67
N CYS A 6 -3.62 19.11 5.70
CA CYS A 6 -2.91 18.62 6.87
C CYS A 6 -2.40 19.81 7.65
N THR A 7 -2.83 19.95 8.90
CA THR A 7 -2.43 21.03 9.80
C THR A 7 -1.53 20.48 10.89
N SER A 8 -0.41 21.16 11.13
CA SER A 8 0.53 20.80 12.19
C SER A 8 -0.11 20.94 13.58
N PRO A 9 -0.09 19.91 14.42
CA PRO A 9 -0.55 20.02 15.79
C PRO A 9 0.44 20.80 16.69
N ILE A 10 1.62 21.16 16.18
CA ILE A 10 2.66 21.85 16.93
C ILE A 10 2.34 23.34 17.01
N ASP A 11 1.96 23.97 15.88
CA ASP A 11 1.82 25.40 15.74
C ASP A 11 0.58 25.84 14.93
N GLY A 12 -0.22 24.90 14.45
CA GLY A 12 -1.40 25.19 13.63
C GLY A 12 -1.10 25.56 12.18
N SER A 13 0.16 25.49 11.74
CA SER A 13 0.53 25.81 10.36
C SER A 13 0.02 24.75 9.37
N GLU A 14 -0.23 25.17 8.14
CA GLU A 14 -0.53 24.24 7.04
C GLU A 14 0.75 23.52 6.60
N VAL A 15 0.79 22.21 6.77
CA VAL A 15 1.92 21.34 6.36
C VAL A 15 1.80 20.91 4.91
N ALA A 16 0.61 20.55 4.50
CA ALA A 16 0.34 20.13 3.14
C ALA A 16 -1.14 20.31 2.78
N ARG A 17 -1.39 20.59 1.49
CA ARG A 17 -2.73 20.66 0.89
C ARG A 17 -2.77 19.80 -0.36
N ARG A 18 -3.80 18.99 -0.51
CA ARG A 18 -4.04 18.19 -1.72
C ARG A 18 -5.52 18.19 -2.06
N SER A 19 -5.84 18.38 -3.33
CA SER A 19 -7.22 18.24 -3.79
C SER A 19 -7.60 16.77 -3.88
N SER A 20 -8.81 16.43 -3.47
CA SER A 20 -9.35 15.08 -3.62
C SER A 20 -9.44 14.68 -5.09
N ALA A 21 -9.27 13.39 -5.37
CA ALA A 21 -9.41 12.86 -6.71
C ALA A 21 -10.83 13.07 -7.25
N SER A 22 -10.93 13.48 -8.51
CA SER A 22 -12.23 13.53 -9.19
C SER A 22 -12.75 12.12 -9.47
N GLN A 23 -14.07 11.98 -9.71
CA GLN A 23 -14.65 10.69 -10.10
C GLN A 23 -13.96 10.09 -11.32
N PHE A 24 -13.64 10.91 -12.32
CA PHE A 24 -12.90 10.47 -13.50
C PHE A 24 -11.55 9.85 -13.16
N VAL A 25 -10.79 10.48 -12.24
CA VAL A 25 -9.49 9.96 -11.77
C VAL A 25 -9.67 8.65 -11.00
N ILE A 26 -10.68 8.56 -10.14
CA ILE A 26 -10.99 7.33 -9.39
C ILE A 26 -11.29 6.18 -10.34
N ASP A 27 -12.20 6.39 -11.31
CA ASP A 27 -12.60 5.37 -12.27
C ASP A 27 -11.44 4.94 -13.18
N ALA A 28 -10.61 5.90 -13.61
CA ALA A 28 -9.39 5.60 -14.36
C ALA A 28 -8.41 4.75 -13.53
N THR A 29 -8.20 5.12 -12.27
CA THR A 29 -7.31 4.36 -11.35
C THR A 29 -7.80 2.93 -11.15
N LEU A 30 -9.09 2.71 -10.93
CA LEU A 30 -9.66 1.38 -10.77
C LEU A 30 -9.47 0.52 -12.04
N ARG A 31 -9.68 1.10 -13.23
CA ARG A 31 -9.43 0.39 -14.51
C ARG A 31 -7.95 0.04 -14.67
N ASP A 32 -7.06 1.00 -14.46
CA ASP A 32 -5.61 0.80 -14.59
C ASP A 32 -5.10 -0.25 -13.58
N ALA A 33 -5.60 -0.21 -12.34
CA ALA A 33 -5.28 -1.19 -11.31
C ALA A 33 -5.74 -2.60 -11.70
N SER A 34 -6.94 -2.74 -12.27
CA SER A 34 -7.44 -4.04 -12.74
C SER A 34 -6.58 -4.62 -13.87
N ILE A 35 -6.12 -3.78 -14.80
CA ILE A 35 -5.23 -4.21 -15.88
C ILE A 35 -3.87 -4.62 -15.32
N ALA A 36 -3.27 -3.78 -14.49
CA ALA A 36 -1.97 -4.05 -13.88
C ALA A 36 -2.00 -5.32 -13.00
N GLN A 37 -3.08 -5.52 -12.24
CA GLN A 37 -3.27 -6.70 -11.40
C GLN A 37 -3.25 -8.00 -12.21
N LYS A 38 -3.97 -8.07 -13.33
CA LYS A 38 -4.02 -9.27 -14.19
C LYS A 38 -2.65 -9.64 -14.78
N ILE A 39 -1.80 -8.65 -15.00
CA ILE A 39 -0.41 -8.86 -15.44
C ILE A 39 0.43 -9.32 -14.25
N TRP A 40 0.34 -8.61 -13.12
CA TRP A 40 1.11 -8.88 -11.92
C TRP A 40 0.81 -10.25 -11.30
N ALA A 41 -0.42 -10.71 -11.35
CA ALA A 41 -0.81 -12.03 -10.87
C ALA A 41 -0.05 -13.19 -11.57
N LYS A 42 0.44 -12.95 -12.79
CA LYS A 42 1.22 -13.91 -13.56
C LYS A 42 2.72 -13.81 -13.34
N VAL A 43 3.19 -12.77 -12.66
CA VAL A 43 4.61 -12.58 -12.34
C VAL A 43 5.04 -13.64 -11.30
N PRO A 44 6.16 -14.33 -11.50
CA PRO A 44 6.66 -15.32 -10.54
C PRO A 44 6.84 -14.72 -9.14
N LEU A 45 6.53 -15.51 -8.09
CA LEU A 45 6.60 -15.04 -6.70
C LEU A 45 8.00 -14.51 -6.34
N ALA A 46 9.06 -15.14 -6.84
CA ALA A 46 10.44 -14.69 -6.61
C ALA A 46 10.72 -13.31 -7.21
N GLU A 47 10.16 -13.01 -8.38
CA GLU A 47 10.29 -11.70 -9.02
C GLU A 47 9.50 -10.64 -8.25
N ARG A 48 8.27 -10.96 -7.81
CA ARG A 48 7.50 -10.08 -6.91
C ARG A 48 8.27 -9.77 -5.63
N ALA A 49 8.91 -10.79 -5.03
CA ALA A 49 9.73 -10.63 -3.83
C ALA A 49 10.94 -9.71 -4.07
N ALA A 50 11.63 -9.85 -5.22
CA ALA A 50 12.75 -8.99 -5.58
C ALA A 50 12.33 -7.53 -5.74
N LYS A 51 11.23 -7.26 -6.44
CA LYS A 51 10.67 -5.91 -6.62
C LYS A 51 10.25 -5.29 -5.29
N LEU A 52 9.59 -6.05 -4.40
CA LEU A 52 9.19 -5.54 -3.09
C LEU A 52 10.38 -5.37 -2.13
N THR A 53 11.45 -6.15 -2.28
CA THR A 53 12.70 -5.89 -1.55
C THR A 53 13.30 -4.55 -1.98
N ALA A 54 13.38 -4.29 -3.29
CA ALA A 54 13.85 -3.00 -3.80
C ALA A 54 12.96 -1.82 -3.35
N PHE A 55 11.64 -2.02 -3.26
CA PHE A 55 10.72 -1.04 -2.67
C PHE A 55 11.06 -0.73 -1.20
N VAL A 56 11.32 -1.75 -0.39
CA VAL A 56 11.71 -1.57 1.02
C VAL A 56 13.02 -0.78 1.10
N ASP A 57 14.03 -1.16 0.31
CA ASP A 57 15.31 -0.48 0.28
C ASP A 57 15.15 1.00 -0.12
N ALA A 58 14.34 1.29 -1.13
CA ALA A 58 14.04 2.66 -1.55
C ALA A 58 13.32 3.47 -0.44
N MET A 59 12.38 2.85 0.29
CA MET A 59 11.74 3.51 1.45
C MET A 59 12.76 3.91 2.52
N LEU A 60 13.69 3.02 2.85
CA LEU A 60 14.66 3.26 3.91
C LEU A 60 15.58 4.46 3.61
N THR A 61 15.84 4.75 2.34
CA THR A 61 16.65 5.94 1.96
C THR A 61 15.99 7.26 2.34
N MET A 62 14.66 7.28 2.52
CA MET A 62 13.89 8.50 2.83
C MET A 62 13.70 8.73 4.34
N ASN A 63 14.32 7.93 5.21
CA ASN A 63 14.05 7.98 6.66
C ASN A 63 14.22 9.37 7.27
N GLN A 64 15.26 10.11 6.90
CA GLN A 64 15.51 11.45 7.48
C GLN A 64 14.42 12.45 7.11
N GLU A 65 13.97 12.44 5.86
CA GLU A 65 12.87 13.30 5.39
C GLU A 65 11.57 12.95 6.10
N VAL A 66 11.27 11.65 6.19
CA VAL A 66 10.04 11.14 6.81
C VAL A 66 9.95 11.46 8.29
N VAL A 67 11.05 11.41 9.03
CA VAL A 67 11.07 11.79 10.46
C VAL A 67 10.56 13.22 10.66
N LEU A 68 11.03 14.17 9.85
CA LEU A 68 10.60 15.55 9.92
C LEU A 68 9.16 15.74 9.45
N GLU A 69 8.76 15.07 8.37
CA GLU A 69 7.38 15.12 7.87
C GLU A 69 6.37 14.60 8.89
N ILE A 70 6.64 13.47 9.54
CA ILE A 70 5.77 12.92 10.58
C ILE A 70 5.71 13.85 11.78
N ALA A 71 6.84 14.47 12.18
CA ALA A 71 6.85 15.44 13.27
C ALA A 71 5.91 16.61 12.96
N HIS A 72 5.96 17.17 11.76
CA HIS A 72 5.08 18.27 11.37
C HIS A 72 3.63 17.84 11.15
N GLN A 73 3.39 16.69 10.51
CA GLN A 73 2.03 16.21 10.21
C GLN A 73 1.25 15.80 11.46
N MET A 74 1.87 15.09 12.40
CA MET A 74 1.16 14.46 13.52
C MET A 74 1.75 14.72 14.91
N GLY A 75 2.80 15.55 15.01
CA GLY A 75 3.40 15.92 16.28
C GLY A 75 4.30 14.84 16.90
N ARG A 76 4.74 13.83 16.15
CA ARG A 76 5.66 12.82 16.69
C ARG A 76 7.01 13.45 16.99
N PRO A 77 7.52 13.37 18.23
CA PRO A 77 8.85 13.90 18.53
C PRO A 77 9.94 13.26 17.68
N VAL A 78 10.80 14.08 17.07
CA VAL A 78 11.88 13.63 16.16
C VAL A 78 12.77 12.54 16.79
N LYS A 79 12.99 12.58 18.12
CA LYS A 79 13.77 11.57 18.85
C LYS A 79 13.22 10.13 18.73
N TRP A 80 11.94 9.96 18.37
CA TRP A 80 11.31 8.64 18.20
C TRP A 80 11.45 8.08 16.77
N GLY A 81 12.02 8.86 15.86
CA GLY A 81 12.25 8.45 14.47
C GLY A 81 10.99 8.30 13.65
N GLY A 82 11.12 7.71 12.47
CA GLY A 82 10.12 7.60 11.41
C GLY A 82 9.52 6.21 11.22
N GLU A 83 9.33 5.37 12.19
CA GLU A 83 8.73 4.02 12.08
C GLU A 83 9.54 3.00 11.24
N PHE A 84 10.58 3.41 10.53
CA PHE A 84 11.20 2.62 9.47
C PHE A 84 11.87 1.33 9.96
N ARG A 85 12.29 1.24 11.23
CA ARG A 85 12.77 -0.03 11.78
C ARG A 85 11.66 -1.09 11.79
N GLY A 86 10.48 -0.75 12.31
CA GLY A 86 9.33 -1.66 12.34
C GLY A 86 8.75 -1.91 10.95
N PHE A 87 8.74 -0.88 10.09
CA PHE A 87 8.34 -1.00 8.69
C PHE A 87 9.20 -2.04 7.96
N GLU A 88 10.53 -1.92 8.04
CA GLU A 88 11.48 -2.84 7.42
C GLU A 88 11.31 -4.26 7.92
N GLU A 89 11.30 -4.45 9.25
CA GLU A 89 11.14 -5.75 9.88
C GLU A 89 9.89 -6.47 9.37
N ARG A 90 8.75 -5.79 9.35
CA ARG A 90 7.48 -6.37 8.90
C ARG A 90 7.45 -6.65 7.40
N ALA A 91 7.91 -5.70 6.60
CA ALA A 91 7.94 -5.87 5.14
C ALA A 91 8.81 -7.07 4.75
N ARG A 92 10.04 -7.14 5.26
CA ARG A 92 10.95 -8.26 4.96
C ARG A 92 10.44 -9.58 5.49
N HIS A 93 9.81 -9.58 6.67
CA HIS A 93 9.17 -10.78 7.21
C HIS A 93 8.07 -11.30 6.28
N MET A 94 7.15 -10.44 5.83
CA MET A 94 6.05 -10.83 4.94
C MET A 94 6.54 -11.29 3.58
N ILE A 95 7.59 -10.66 3.03
CA ILE A 95 8.23 -11.14 1.79
C ILE A 95 8.83 -12.55 2.00
N LYS A 96 9.53 -12.76 3.12
CA LYS A 96 10.18 -14.03 3.44
C LYS A 96 9.20 -15.20 3.59
N ILE A 97 8.08 -14.99 4.27
CA ILE A 97 7.09 -16.05 4.52
C ILE A 97 6.13 -16.29 3.34
N ALA A 98 6.10 -15.39 2.35
CA ALA A 98 5.14 -15.48 1.26
C ALA A 98 5.15 -16.81 0.49
N PRO A 99 6.30 -17.47 0.22
CA PRO A 99 6.29 -18.78 -0.45
C PRO A 99 5.51 -19.85 0.32
N GLU A 100 5.65 -19.90 1.63
CA GLU A 100 4.92 -20.82 2.49
C GLU A 100 3.46 -20.38 2.66
N ALA A 101 3.25 -19.10 2.94
CA ALA A 101 1.92 -18.54 3.16
C ALA A 101 1.00 -18.66 1.92
N LEU A 102 1.55 -18.59 0.73
CA LEU A 102 0.81 -18.68 -0.54
C LEU A 102 0.84 -20.08 -1.17
N ALA A 103 1.54 -21.04 -0.58
CA ALA A 103 1.59 -22.40 -1.09
C ALA A 103 0.18 -23.03 -1.15
N PRO A 104 -0.10 -23.84 -2.17
CA PRO A 104 -1.33 -24.61 -2.24
C PRO A 104 -1.48 -25.55 -1.04
N ILE A 105 -2.71 -25.73 -0.57
CA ILE A 105 -3.02 -26.72 0.45
C ILE A 105 -3.35 -28.04 -0.28
N VAL A 106 -2.57 -29.09 -0.02
CA VAL A 106 -2.78 -30.40 -0.59
C VAL A 106 -3.48 -31.29 0.43
N PRO A 107 -4.78 -31.62 0.25
CA PRO A 107 -5.50 -32.55 1.12
C PRO A 107 -4.93 -33.99 1.01
N GLU A 108 -5.39 -34.87 1.89
CA GLU A 108 -5.01 -36.28 1.84
C GLU A 108 -5.13 -36.87 0.44
N LEU A 109 -4.16 -37.72 0.04
CA LEU A 109 -4.12 -38.35 -1.25
C LEU A 109 -5.32 -39.28 -1.42
N LYS A 110 -5.98 -39.20 -2.58
CA LYS A 110 -7.04 -40.13 -2.99
C LYS A 110 -6.67 -40.75 -4.33
N SER A 111 -6.64 -42.08 -4.37
CA SER A 111 -6.28 -42.78 -5.60
C SER A 111 -7.15 -42.37 -6.81
N GLY A 112 -6.50 -42.07 -7.92
CA GLY A 112 -7.15 -41.60 -9.14
C GLY A 112 -7.52 -40.11 -9.17
N PHE A 113 -7.14 -39.31 -8.14
CA PHE A 113 -7.44 -37.87 -8.07
C PHE A 113 -6.20 -37.05 -7.75
N SER A 114 -6.03 -35.92 -8.45
CA SER A 114 -5.14 -34.82 -8.07
C SER A 114 -6.01 -33.73 -7.48
N ARG A 115 -5.76 -33.35 -6.21
CA ARG A 115 -6.57 -32.35 -5.49
C ARG A 115 -5.66 -31.36 -4.78
N TYR A 116 -5.98 -30.06 -4.89
CA TYR A 116 -5.34 -29.01 -4.14
C TYR A 116 -6.28 -27.81 -4.01
N ILE A 117 -6.03 -26.97 -3.02
CA ILE A 117 -6.68 -25.68 -2.83
C ILE A 117 -5.65 -24.61 -3.15
N GLU A 118 -5.85 -23.87 -4.21
CA GLU A 118 -4.95 -22.80 -4.63
C GLU A 118 -5.39 -21.47 -4.00
N LYS A 119 -4.43 -20.68 -3.54
CA LYS A 119 -4.65 -19.31 -3.09
C LYS A 119 -4.45 -18.38 -4.26
N VAL A 120 -5.52 -17.72 -4.69
CA VAL A 120 -5.51 -16.78 -5.81
C VAL A 120 -5.65 -15.34 -5.33
N PRO A 121 -5.11 -14.34 -6.07
CA PRO A 121 -5.32 -12.94 -5.73
C PRO A 121 -6.81 -12.59 -5.80
N VAL A 122 -7.26 -11.71 -4.88
CA VAL A 122 -8.65 -11.24 -4.86
C VAL A 122 -8.89 -10.15 -5.91
N GLY A 123 -7.91 -9.34 -6.24
CA GLY A 123 -8.06 -8.30 -7.27
C GLY A 123 -7.42 -6.97 -6.87
N ILE A 124 -8.21 -5.97 -6.51
CA ILE A 124 -7.75 -4.64 -6.10
C ILE A 124 -8.00 -4.45 -4.61
N VAL A 125 -6.95 -4.32 -3.83
CA VAL A 125 -7.04 -4.10 -2.38
C VAL A 125 -7.04 -2.61 -2.07
N LEU A 126 -8.10 -2.11 -1.45
CA LEU A 126 -8.15 -0.75 -0.91
C LEU A 126 -7.57 -0.72 0.50
N VAL A 127 -6.44 -0.05 0.68
CA VAL A 127 -5.79 0.14 1.97
C VAL A 127 -6.13 1.53 2.52
N VAL A 128 -6.89 1.58 3.62
CA VAL A 128 -7.20 2.82 4.34
C VAL A 128 -6.26 2.92 5.54
N ALA A 129 -5.20 3.71 5.41
CA ALA A 129 -4.16 3.83 6.43
C ALA A 129 -4.52 4.85 7.50
N PRO A 130 -4.24 4.56 8.79
CA PRO A 130 -4.45 5.48 9.90
C PRO A 130 -3.34 6.53 9.98
N TRP A 131 -3.55 7.54 10.83
CA TRP A 131 -2.60 8.65 11.03
C TRP A 131 -1.51 8.35 12.07
N ASN A 132 -1.78 7.49 13.08
CA ASN A 132 -0.94 7.33 14.26
C ASN A 132 0.34 6.50 14.05
N TYR A 133 0.30 5.50 13.17
CA TYR A 133 1.44 4.69 12.68
C TYR A 133 1.31 4.47 11.17
N PRO A 134 1.39 5.56 10.37
CA PRO A 134 0.94 5.52 9.00
C PRO A 134 1.77 4.59 8.09
N TYR A 135 3.08 4.52 8.28
CA TYR A 135 3.93 3.61 7.50
C TYR A 135 3.81 2.17 8.00
N LEU A 136 3.93 1.99 9.33
CA LEU A 136 3.95 0.68 9.96
C LEU A 136 2.62 -0.07 9.77
N THR A 137 1.49 0.63 9.81
CA THR A 137 0.18 0.01 9.64
C THR A 137 -0.10 -0.27 8.16
N ALA A 138 0.20 0.67 7.27
CA ALA A 138 -0.04 0.50 5.84
C ALA A 138 0.77 -0.66 5.25
N VAL A 139 2.03 -0.83 5.63
CA VAL A 139 2.90 -1.90 5.09
C VAL A 139 2.35 -3.29 5.36
N ASN A 140 1.63 -3.49 6.49
CA ASN A 140 1.02 -4.77 6.85
C ASN A 140 -0.05 -5.24 5.86
N SER A 141 -0.64 -4.32 5.09
CA SER A 141 -1.62 -4.64 4.05
C SER A 141 -1.01 -4.55 2.65
N ILE A 142 -0.18 -3.54 2.39
CA ILE A 142 0.40 -3.28 1.07
C ILE A 142 1.30 -4.43 0.62
N VAL A 143 2.28 -4.82 1.44
CA VAL A 143 3.26 -5.85 1.06
C VAL A 143 2.62 -7.21 0.85
N PRO A 144 1.80 -7.77 1.75
CA PRO A 144 1.18 -9.06 1.52
C PRO A 144 0.18 -9.04 0.36
N ALA A 145 -0.55 -7.94 0.13
CA ALA A 145 -1.44 -7.81 -1.01
C ALA A 145 -0.66 -7.91 -2.34
N LEU A 146 0.44 -7.15 -2.48
CA LEU A 146 1.30 -7.21 -3.66
C LEU A 146 2.00 -8.55 -3.81
N MET A 147 2.47 -9.18 -2.72
CA MET A 147 3.05 -10.52 -2.74
C MET A 147 2.04 -11.57 -3.21
N ALA A 148 0.77 -11.44 -2.81
CA ALA A 148 -0.31 -12.34 -3.25
C ALA A 148 -0.76 -12.10 -4.71
N GLY A 149 -0.24 -11.08 -5.39
CA GLY A 149 -0.57 -10.80 -6.80
C GLY A 149 -1.73 -9.83 -7.00
N ASN A 150 -2.12 -9.09 -5.97
CA ASN A 150 -3.13 -8.04 -6.05
C ASN A 150 -2.54 -6.70 -6.50
N ALA A 151 -3.38 -5.79 -6.98
CA ALA A 151 -3.08 -4.37 -7.04
C ALA A 151 -3.50 -3.68 -5.73
N VAL A 152 -2.92 -2.52 -5.44
CA VAL A 152 -3.19 -1.77 -4.22
C VAL A 152 -3.55 -0.32 -4.54
N ILE A 153 -4.65 0.15 -3.97
CA ILE A 153 -4.98 1.56 -3.88
C ILE A 153 -4.83 1.98 -2.42
N LEU A 154 -3.95 2.94 -2.15
CA LEU A 154 -3.72 3.48 -0.82
C LEU A 154 -4.51 4.77 -0.65
N LYS A 155 -5.28 4.87 0.42
CA LYS A 155 -5.86 6.10 0.95
C LYS A 155 -5.20 6.42 2.27
N ALA A 156 -4.25 7.36 2.29
CA ALA A 156 -3.65 7.86 3.52
C ALA A 156 -4.65 8.71 4.33
N ALA A 157 -4.44 8.80 5.64
CA ALA A 157 -5.22 9.71 6.48
C ALA A 157 -4.94 11.18 6.11
N ALA A 158 -5.93 12.05 6.24
CA ALA A 158 -5.78 13.49 6.00
C ALA A 158 -4.64 14.09 6.84
N GLN A 159 -4.52 13.67 8.09
CA GLN A 159 -3.49 14.13 9.03
C GLN A 159 -2.06 13.73 8.64
N THR A 160 -1.89 12.69 7.82
CA THR A 160 -0.59 12.18 7.36
C THR A 160 -0.59 11.98 5.84
N ILE A 161 -1.08 12.98 5.13
CA ILE A 161 -1.38 12.89 3.69
C ILE A 161 -0.13 12.66 2.82
N LEU A 162 1.05 13.12 3.25
CA LEU A 162 2.31 12.95 2.52
C LEU A 162 2.81 11.49 2.50
N VAL A 163 2.32 10.65 3.41
CA VAL A 163 2.72 9.24 3.51
C VAL A 163 2.49 8.48 2.20
N GLY A 164 1.34 8.69 1.56
CA GLY A 164 1.03 8.04 0.30
C GLY A 164 1.98 8.43 -0.84
N GLU A 165 2.48 9.67 -0.83
CA GLU A 165 3.46 10.15 -1.80
C GLU A 165 4.82 9.46 -1.62
N ARG A 166 5.22 9.21 -0.37
CA ARG A 166 6.47 8.47 -0.06
C ARG A 166 6.38 7.02 -0.51
N PHE A 167 5.25 6.35 -0.26
CA PHE A 167 5.00 5.02 -0.82
C PHE A 167 5.10 5.03 -2.35
N THR A 168 4.44 5.98 -3.01
CA THR A 168 4.49 6.12 -4.48
C THR A 168 5.92 6.32 -4.99
N LYS A 169 6.70 7.21 -4.36
CA LYS A 169 8.11 7.46 -4.72
C LYS A 169 8.96 6.20 -4.63
N ALA A 170 8.79 5.41 -3.56
CA ALA A 170 9.52 4.16 -3.37
C ALA A 170 9.10 3.06 -4.35
N MET A 171 7.80 2.95 -4.65
CA MET A 171 7.29 1.99 -5.64
C MET A 171 7.82 2.28 -7.05
N LEU A 172 7.90 3.58 -7.42
CA LEU A 172 8.50 4.01 -8.69
C LEU A 172 10.01 3.71 -8.73
N ALA A 173 10.73 3.96 -7.64
CA ALA A 173 12.16 3.65 -7.55
C ALA A 173 12.46 2.15 -7.66
N ALA A 174 11.53 1.31 -7.22
CA ALA A 174 11.60 -0.15 -7.35
C ALA A 174 11.11 -0.67 -8.71
N ASP A 175 10.78 0.24 -9.64
CA ASP A 175 10.28 -0.08 -10.98
C ASP A 175 9.10 -1.06 -10.95
N LEU A 176 8.12 -0.79 -10.06
CA LEU A 176 6.85 -1.52 -10.07
C LEU A 176 5.99 -1.09 -11.27
N PRO A 177 5.20 -2.00 -11.87
CA PRO A 177 4.33 -1.68 -12.99
C PRO A 177 3.37 -0.53 -12.67
N LYS A 178 3.20 0.38 -13.64
CA LYS A 178 2.23 1.46 -13.53
C LYS A 178 0.83 0.90 -13.27
N GLY A 179 0.09 1.54 -12.36
CA GLY A 179 -1.26 1.13 -11.97
C GLY A 179 -1.31 0.02 -10.91
N LEU A 180 -0.19 -0.65 -10.63
CA LEU A 180 -0.16 -1.72 -9.62
C LEU A 180 -0.30 -1.19 -8.20
N PHE A 181 0.32 -0.06 -7.92
CA PHE A 181 0.16 0.70 -6.69
C PHE A 181 -0.21 2.14 -7.02
N THR A 182 -1.27 2.65 -6.40
CA THR A 182 -1.69 4.05 -6.57
C THR A 182 -2.10 4.64 -5.22
N ASN A 183 -1.53 5.81 -4.88
CA ASN A 183 -2.03 6.62 -3.79
C ASN A 183 -3.14 7.54 -4.31
N LEU A 184 -4.33 7.45 -3.72
CA LEU A 184 -5.43 8.35 -4.01
C LEU A 184 -5.75 9.23 -2.79
N VAL A 185 -5.86 10.52 -3.03
CA VAL A 185 -6.39 11.48 -2.07
C VAL A 185 -7.92 11.41 -2.16
N LEU A 186 -8.58 10.84 -1.16
CA LEU A 186 -10.01 10.58 -1.14
C LEU A 186 -10.67 11.22 0.08
N THR A 187 -11.88 11.75 -0.11
CA THR A 187 -12.78 12.09 0.98
C THR A 187 -13.34 10.81 1.64
N HIS A 188 -14.00 10.94 2.78
CA HIS A 188 -14.72 9.83 3.39
C HIS A 188 -15.88 9.35 2.51
N GLU A 189 -16.56 10.28 1.84
CA GLU A 189 -17.66 9.99 0.92
C GLU A 189 -17.17 9.20 -0.30
N ASP A 190 -16.06 9.64 -0.93
CA ASP A 190 -15.44 8.92 -2.05
C ASP A 190 -15.02 7.51 -1.64
N THR A 191 -14.43 7.37 -0.45
CA THR A 191 -14.03 6.08 0.10
C THR A 191 -15.22 5.15 0.29
N SER A 192 -16.31 5.65 0.91
CA SER A 192 -17.54 4.89 1.11
C SER A 192 -18.18 4.47 -0.22
N ARG A 193 -18.15 5.36 -1.22
CA ARG A 193 -18.67 5.06 -2.54
C ARG A 193 -17.87 3.94 -3.23
N ILE A 194 -16.52 4.00 -3.21
CA ILE A 194 -15.69 2.93 -3.77
C ILE A 194 -16.03 1.58 -3.14
N LEU A 195 -16.16 1.54 -1.82
CA LEU A 195 -16.51 0.31 -1.09
C LEU A 195 -17.91 -0.20 -1.48
N SER A 196 -18.90 0.69 -1.68
CA SER A 196 -20.26 0.31 -2.02
C SER A 196 -20.43 -0.22 -3.44
N THR A 197 -19.50 0.06 -4.35
CA THR A 197 -19.57 -0.38 -5.76
C THR A 197 -19.09 -1.81 -5.98
N GLY A 198 -18.42 -2.43 -5.00
CA GLY A 198 -17.73 -3.71 -5.19
C GLY A 198 -16.57 -3.63 -6.18
N ALA A 199 -16.04 -2.42 -6.43
CA ALA A 199 -14.91 -2.23 -7.34
C ALA A 199 -13.56 -2.59 -6.71
N VAL A 200 -13.54 -2.84 -5.41
CA VAL A 200 -12.37 -3.28 -4.61
C VAL A 200 -12.75 -4.48 -3.75
N ASP A 201 -11.75 -5.30 -3.45
CA ASP A 201 -11.85 -6.53 -2.68
C ASP A 201 -11.18 -6.39 -1.31
#